data_50a021c5f4d7d07521cea8e55e4b2f24
#
_entry.id   50a021c5f4d7d07521cea8e55e4b2f24
#
_cell.length_a   1.000
_cell.length_b   1.000
_cell.length_c   1.000
_cell.angle_alpha   90.00
_cell.angle_beta   90.00
_cell.angle_gamma   90.00
#
_symmetry.space_group_name_H-M   'P 1'
#
loop_
_entity.id
_entity.type
_entity.pdbx_description
1 polymer ?
#
loop_
_entity_poly.entity_id
_entity_poly.type
_entity_poly.pdbx_seq_one_letter_code
_entity_poly.pdbx_strand_id
1 'polypeptide(L)'
;MTAPAAEYPEESAELSEPSTADAPNSDVPVTSEEGGVLILGGTPIGNLADASDRLRSALATADLIAVEDTRKLRTLASGLGVRTRGRVIVNHDHNEEERSVTIVQAVQDGQRVLLLSDAGMPTISDPGYVAAAAVAAADLPVTVVPGPSAALTALALSGLPTGRFTFEGFLARKGSERSRRLASLAGEERTMIFYESPHRTAATLADFVQTFGADRRGTVSRELTKLHEEVRRGTLAELSEWAEAERIRGEIVIIVEGAQAPETPEAQDVVQLVLDRVAAGERLKAACAAVAAETGTSKRELYEAALAARSE
;
A
#
# COMPACT_ATOMS: atom_id res chain seq x y z
N MET A 1 -17.10 16.11 -25.58
CA MET A 1 -16.53 17.43 -25.20
C MET A 1 -15.26 17.14 -24.42
N THR A 2 -14.13 17.46 -24.99
CA THR A 2 -12.80 17.27 -24.41
C THR A 2 -12.57 18.33 -23.33
N ALA A 3 -12.26 17.90 -22.11
CA ALA A 3 -11.86 18.80 -21.04
C ALA A 3 -10.58 19.54 -21.43
N PRO A 4 -10.42 20.84 -21.07
CA PRO A 4 -9.21 21.58 -21.35
C PRO A 4 -8.05 21.03 -20.54
N ALA A 5 -6.90 20.82 -21.20
CA ALA A 5 -5.65 20.50 -20.55
C ALA A 5 -5.27 21.66 -19.60
N ALA A 6 -4.94 21.31 -18.36
CA ALA A 6 -4.38 22.28 -17.42
C ALA A 6 -3.01 22.73 -17.96
N GLU A 7 -2.90 24.00 -18.33
CA GLU A 7 -1.63 24.64 -18.62
C GLU A 7 -0.86 24.78 -17.29
N TYR A 8 0.20 24.00 -17.15
CA TYR A 8 1.21 24.26 -16.12
C TYR A 8 2.09 25.39 -16.60
N PRO A 9 2.34 26.44 -15.80
CA PRO A 9 3.29 27.48 -16.19
C PRO A 9 4.68 26.85 -16.31
N GLU A 10 5.30 27.03 -17.48
CA GLU A 10 6.73 26.76 -17.68
C GLU A 10 7.54 27.83 -16.91
N GLU A 11 7.73 27.61 -15.61
CA GLU A 11 8.74 28.32 -14.86
C GLU A 11 10.09 27.68 -15.21
N SER A 12 10.83 28.30 -16.10
CA SER A 12 12.24 28.01 -16.35
C SER A 12 13.06 28.42 -15.12
N ALA A 13 13.07 27.55 -14.12
CA ALA A 13 14.01 27.67 -13.02
C ALA A 13 15.40 27.41 -13.58
N GLU A 14 16.23 28.43 -13.67
CA GLU A 14 17.66 28.27 -13.81
C GLU A 14 18.13 27.38 -12.63
N LEU A 15 18.54 26.17 -12.96
CA LEU A 15 19.16 25.27 -11.99
C LEU A 15 20.50 25.93 -11.61
N SER A 16 20.50 26.68 -10.50
CA SER A 16 21.73 27.10 -9.85
C SER A 16 22.52 25.83 -9.49
N GLU A 17 23.82 25.81 -9.79
CA GLU A 17 24.70 24.72 -9.42
C GLU A 17 24.52 24.42 -7.92
N PRO A 18 24.32 23.15 -7.53
CA PRO A 18 24.13 22.81 -6.12
C PRO A 18 25.38 23.25 -5.35
N SER A 19 25.16 24.01 -4.29
CA SER A 19 26.20 24.33 -3.32
C SER A 19 26.80 23.02 -2.81
N THR A 20 28.13 22.94 -2.68
CA THR A 20 28.82 21.76 -2.14
C THR A 20 28.37 21.41 -0.69
N ALA A 21 27.62 22.30 -0.03
CA ALA A 21 27.00 22.07 1.26
C ALA A 21 25.73 21.19 1.19
N ASP A 22 25.10 21.05 0.01
CA ASP A 22 23.85 20.27 -0.20
C ASP A 22 24.12 18.86 -0.78
N ALA A 23 25.38 18.45 -0.92
CA ALA A 23 25.67 17.06 -1.26
C ALA A 23 25.12 16.16 -0.14
N PRO A 24 24.30 15.12 -0.47
CA PRO A 24 23.78 14.21 0.56
C PRO A 24 24.96 13.62 1.32
N ASN A 25 25.02 13.92 2.64
CA ASN A 25 26.07 13.43 3.50
C ASN A 25 25.97 11.90 3.58
N SER A 26 26.84 11.21 2.83
CA SER A 26 26.93 9.73 2.80
C SER A 26 27.36 9.15 4.16
N ASP A 27 27.82 10.00 5.07
CA ASP A 27 28.39 9.61 6.36
C ASP A 27 27.45 9.84 7.54
N VAL A 28 26.14 10.07 7.31
CA VAL A 28 25.18 10.13 8.42
C VAL A 28 25.15 8.74 9.08
N PRO A 29 25.66 8.60 10.31
CA PRO A 29 25.61 7.33 11.01
C PRO A 29 24.17 6.85 11.11
N VAL A 30 23.92 5.55 10.99
CA VAL A 30 22.60 4.95 11.17
C VAL A 30 22.11 5.14 12.62
N THR A 31 22.92 5.75 13.48
CA THR A 31 22.65 5.89 14.91
C THR A 31 23.25 7.17 15.52
N SER A 32 22.67 7.66 16.61
CA SER A 32 23.34 8.52 17.59
C SER A 32 24.63 7.84 18.07
N GLU A 33 25.70 8.59 18.23
CA GLU A 33 27.00 8.06 18.66
C GLU A 33 27.00 7.46 20.08
N GLU A 34 25.92 7.63 20.84
CA GLU A 34 25.79 7.16 22.23
C GLU A 34 24.44 6.45 22.43
N GLY A 35 24.49 5.12 22.61
CA GLY A 35 23.35 4.32 23.06
C GLY A 35 22.90 3.22 22.08
N GLY A 36 22.11 2.27 22.60
CA GLY A 36 21.52 1.20 21.80
C GLY A 36 20.37 1.68 20.94
N VAL A 37 20.09 0.96 19.84
CA VAL A 37 19.04 1.33 18.90
C VAL A 37 18.51 0.09 18.19
N LEU A 38 17.20 0.07 17.95
CA LEU A 38 16.59 -0.86 17.01
C LEU A 38 16.56 -0.23 15.61
N ILE A 39 17.14 -0.94 14.64
CA ILE A 39 17.21 -0.54 13.23
C ILE A 39 16.32 -1.48 12.44
N LEU A 40 15.23 -0.96 11.87
CA LEU A 40 14.39 -1.68 10.92
C LEU A 40 15.02 -1.59 9.53
N GLY A 41 15.54 -2.70 8.99
CA GLY A 41 16.29 -2.69 7.73
C GLY A 41 15.45 -3.18 6.56
N GLY A 42 15.22 -2.32 5.56
CA GLY A 42 14.58 -2.73 4.30
C GLY A 42 15.55 -3.51 3.42
N THR A 43 15.13 -4.71 2.98
CA THR A 43 15.92 -5.60 2.12
C THR A 43 15.44 -5.57 0.67
N PRO A 44 16.27 -5.97 -0.31
CA PRO A 44 15.83 -6.15 -1.69
C PRO A 44 14.66 -7.13 -1.82
N ILE A 45 13.73 -6.84 -2.74
CA ILE A 45 12.58 -7.71 -3.02
C ILE A 45 12.82 -8.67 -4.19
N GLY A 46 14.01 -8.62 -4.79
CA GLY A 46 14.36 -9.49 -5.91
C GLY A 46 15.71 -9.14 -6.56
N ASN A 47 16.09 -7.86 -6.57
CA ASN A 47 17.31 -7.37 -7.17
C ASN A 47 18.27 -6.86 -6.09
N LEU A 48 19.44 -7.49 -5.95
CA LEU A 48 20.45 -7.09 -4.96
C LEU A 48 20.98 -5.66 -5.17
N ALA A 49 20.88 -5.12 -6.38
CA ALA A 49 21.30 -3.75 -6.68
C ALA A 49 20.41 -2.70 -5.98
N ASP A 50 19.20 -3.07 -5.54
CA ASP A 50 18.32 -2.21 -4.79
C ASP A 50 18.70 -2.08 -3.30
N ALA A 51 19.72 -2.80 -2.85
CA ALA A 51 20.24 -2.67 -1.48
C ALA A 51 20.96 -1.35 -1.30
N SER A 52 20.52 -0.55 -0.34
CA SER A 52 21.20 0.71 0.00
C SER A 52 22.55 0.47 0.66
N ASP A 53 23.48 1.45 0.54
CA ASP A 53 24.76 1.42 1.26
C ASP A 53 24.56 1.47 2.78
N ARG A 54 23.47 2.11 3.24
CA ARG A 54 23.08 2.11 4.66
C ARG A 54 22.73 0.70 5.15
N LEU A 55 22.04 -0.13 4.33
CA LEU A 55 21.80 -1.53 4.66
C LEU A 55 23.09 -2.33 4.75
N ARG A 56 24.02 -2.14 3.80
CA ARG A 56 25.35 -2.78 3.83
C ARG A 56 26.10 -2.43 5.11
N SER A 57 26.12 -1.16 5.47
CA SER A 57 26.74 -0.66 6.70
C SER A 57 26.08 -1.24 7.96
N ALA A 58 24.73 -1.26 8.01
CA ALA A 58 24.00 -1.82 9.14
C ALA A 58 24.29 -3.32 9.33
N LEU A 59 24.31 -4.11 8.25
CA LEU A 59 24.69 -5.53 8.28
C LEU A 59 26.10 -5.76 8.82
N ALA A 60 27.05 -4.89 8.47
CA ALA A 60 28.45 -5.01 8.89
C ALA A 60 28.68 -4.61 10.35
N THR A 61 27.85 -3.72 10.90
CA THR A 61 28.12 -3.04 12.18
C THR A 61 27.12 -3.37 13.29
N ALA A 62 26.01 -4.06 13.00
CA ALA A 62 25.06 -4.47 14.03
C ALA A 62 25.70 -5.46 15.03
N ASP A 63 25.34 -5.33 16.32
CA ASP A 63 25.75 -6.23 17.39
C ASP A 63 24.84 -7.46 17.48
N LEU A 64 23.53 -7.26 17.17
CA LEU A 64 22.51 -8.28 17.12
C LEU A 64 21.73 -8.13 15.82
N ILE A 65 21.49 -9.25 15.11
CA ILE A 65 20.71 -9.29 13.88
C ILE A 65 19.54 -10.25 14.08
N ALA A 66 18.30 -9.73 14.04
CA ALA A 66 17.08 -10.49 14.12
C ALA A 66 16.52 -10.70 12.70
N VAL A 67 16.28 -11.96 12.31
CA VAL A 67 15.84 -12.34 10.96
C VAL A 67 14.81 -13.47 10.99
N GLU A 68 13.98 -13.60 9.98
CA GLU A 68 13.06 -14.73 9.86
C GLU A 68 13.79 -16.03 9.49
N ASP A 69 14.66 -15.99 8.46
CA ASP A 69 15.43 -17.13 7.99
C ASP A 69 16.94 -16.78 7.88
N THR A 70 17.75 -17.45 8.69
CA THR A 70 19.21 -17.28 8.71
C THR A 70 19.88 -17.64 7.39
N ARG A 71 19.24 -18.50 6.56
CA ARG A 71 19.76 -18.88 5.24
C ARG A 71 19.62 -17.71 4.28
N LYS A 72 18.46 -16.99 4.33
CA LYS A 72 18.23 -15.79 3.52
C LYS A 72 19.18 -14.66 3.91
N LEU A 73 19.42 -14.46 5.22
CA LEU A 73 20.47 -13.53 5.67
C LEU A 73 21.83 -13.85 5.07
N ARG A 74 22.25 -15.12 5.08
CA ARG A 74 23.56 -15.52 4.52
C ARG A 74 23.64 -15.25 3.02
N THR A 75 22.56 -15.56 2.30
CA THR A 75 22.47 -15.30 0.85
C THR A 75 22.54 -13.79 0.57
N LEU A 76 21.79 -12.98 1.31
CA LEU A 76 21.82 -11.51 1.21
C LEU A 76 23.22 -10.97 1.48
N ALA A 77 23.80 -11.29 2.63
CA ALA A 77 25.12 -10.79 3.04
C ALA A 77 26.23 -11.22 2.04
N SER A 78 26.21 -12.47 1.59
CA SER A 78 27.14 -12.97 0.57
C SER A 78 26.95 -12.25 -0.76
N GLY A 79 25.73 -12.08 -1.24
CA GLY A 79 25.46 -11.39 -2.50
C GLY A 79 25.82 -9.90 -2.46
N LEU A 80 25.75 -9.28 -1.29
CA LEU A 80 26.19 -7.89 -1.06
C LEU A 80 27.68 -7.75 -0.79
N GLY A 81 28.43 -8.85 -0.63
CA GLY A 81 29.85 -8.83 -0.26
C GLY A 81 30.09 -8.33 1.17
N VAL A 82 29.11 -8.45 2.07
CA VAL A 82 29.17 -7.95 3.45
C VAL A 82 29.44 -9.10 4.42
N ARG A 83 30.37 -8.90 5.34
CA ARG A 83 30.61 -9.81 6.46
C ARG A 83 29.86 -9.32 7.71
N THR A 84 28.84 -10.04 8.13
CA THR A 84 28.14 -9.79 9.38
C THR A 84 29.01 -10.18 10.59
N ARG A 85 28.99 -9.39 11.65
CA ARG A 85 29.76 -9.65 12.90
C ARG A 85 28.84 -9.91 14.09
N GLY A 86 27.61 -9.40 14.04
CA GLY A 86 26.64 -9.49 15.12
C GLY A 86 26.15 -10.92 15.37
N ARG A 87 25.69 -11.15 16.59
CA ARG A 87 24.97 -12.38 16.94
C ARG A 87 23.65 -12.43 16.16
N VAL A 88 23.31 -13.56 15.56
CA VAL A 88 22.07 -13.73 14.80
C VAL A 88 21.05 -14.48 15.65
N ILE A 89 19.81 -13.97 15.70
CA ILE A 89 18.65 -14.62 16.30
C ILE A 89 17.55 -14.78 15.26
N VAL A 90 16.75 -15.84 15.41
CA VAL A 90 15.57 -16.06 14.58
C VAL A 90 14.38 -15.38 15.22
N ASN A 91 13.67 -14.55 14.45
CA ASN A 91 12.46 -13.83 14.82
C ASN A 91 11.39 -14.06 13.76
N HIS A 92 10.36 -14.83 14.10
CA HIS A 92 9.23 -15.15 13.23
C HIS A 92 7.93 -15.06 14.04
N ASP A 93 6.77 -15.06 13.40
CA ASP A 93 5.44 -14.88 14.03
C ASP A 93 5.22 -15.71 15.30
N HIS A 94 5.74 -16.95 15.34
CA HIS A 94 5.51 -17.85 16.48
C HIS A 94 6.39 -17.57 17.71
N ASN A 95 7.46 -16.79 17.59
CA ASN A 95 8.37 -16.47 18.70
C ASN A 95 8.60 -14.97 18.91
N GLU A 96 7.90 -14.13 18.17
CA GLU A 96 8.12 -12.69 18.15
C GLU A 96 7.95 -12.05 19.54
N GLU A 97 6.96 -12.49 20.34
CA GLU A 97 6.77 -12.00 21.70
C GLU A 97 7.98 -12.30 22.60
N GLU A 98 8.51 -13.53 22.57
CA GLU A 98 9.71 -13.90 23.33
C GLU A 98 10.95 -13.13 22.85
N ARG A 99 11.09 -12.97 21.55
CA ARG A 99 12.22 -12.27 20.94
C ARG A 99 12.18 -10.77 21.18
N SER A 100 10.99 -10.17 21.28
CA SER A 100 10.85 -8.75 21.62
C SER A 100 11.53 -8.39 22.94
N VAL A 101 11.42 -9.24 23.96
CA VAL A 101 12.10 -9.08 25.24
C VAL A 101 13.63 -9.08 25.07
N THR A 102 14.14 -10.03 24.27
CA THR A 102 15.58 -10.11 23.98
C THR A 102 16.08 -8.87 23.22
N ILE A 103 15.28 -8.36 22.28
CA ILE A 103 15.60 -7.17 21.49
C ILE A 103 15.59 -5.92 22.38
N VAL A 104 14.56 -5.73 23.21
CA VAL A 104 14.50 -4.61 24.16
C VAL A 104 15.71 -4.60 25.07
N GLN A 105 16.06 -5.75 25.68
CA GLN A 105 17.23 -5.84 26.55
C GLN A 105 18.53 -5.51 25.81
N ALA A 106 18.70 -6.00 24.59
CA ALA A 106 19.90 -5.70 23.79
C ALA A 106 20.03 -4.20 23.52
N VAL A 107 18.91 -3.50 23.20
CA VAL A 107 18.90 -2.05 23.01
C VAL A 107 19.22 -1.32 24.31
N GLN A 108 18.65 -1.75 25.46
CA GLN A 108 18.96 -1.19 26.79
C GLN A 108 20.45 -1.34 27.14
N ASP A 109 21.06 -2.46 26.74
CA ASP A 109 22.49 -2.74 26.94
C ASP A 109 23.41 -1.95 25.98
N GLY A 110 22.85 -1.00 25.22
CA GLY A 110 23.62 -0.16 24.30
C GLY A 110 23.91 -0.81 22.94
N GLN A 111 23.30 -1.95 22.61
CA GLN A 111 23.57 -2.67 21.36
C GLN A 111 22.79 -2.09 20.18
N ARG A 112 23.39 -2.19 19.01
CA ARG A 112 22.76 -1.91 17.71
C ARG A 112 22.08 -3.17 17.23
N VAL A 113 20.75 -3.19 17.28
CA VAL A 113 19.95 -4.33 16.86
C VAL A 113 19.40 -4.07 15.47
N LEU A 114 19.77 -4.89 14.49
CA LEU A 114 19.22 -4.84 13.13
C LEU A 114 18.13 -5.90 12.98
N LEU A 115 16.91 -5.48 12.67
CA LEU A 115 15.78 -6.36 12.38
C LEU A 115 15.50 -6.32 10.88
N LEU A 116 15.47 -7.50 10.25
CA LEU A 116 15.24 -7.68 8.83
C LEU A 116 14.08 -8.67 8.60
N SER A 117 13.29 -8.41 7.57
CA SER A 117 12.43 -9.42 6.96
C SER A 117 13.17 -10.19 5.86
N ASP A 118 12.54 -11.24 5.38
CA ASP A 118 13.08 -12.07 4.29
C ASP A 118 13.17 -11.30 2.96
N ALA A 119 12.27 -10.31 2.73
CA ALA A 119 12.26 -9.44 1.56
C ALA A 119 11.43 -8.17 1.83
N GLY A 120 11.92 -7.01 1.47
CA GLY A 120 11.22 -5.74 1.62
C GLY A 120 11.35 -5.11 3.01
N MET A 121 10.31 -4.43 3.45
CA MET A 121 10.30 -3.72 4.72
C MET A 121 9.78 -4.62 5.85
N PRO A 122 10.54 -4.80 6.95
CA PRO A 122 10.04 -5.52 8.12
C PRO A 122 8.79 -4.82 8.67
N THR A 123 7.97 -5.55 9.40
CA THR A 123 6.68 -5.13 9.98
C THR A 123 5.50 -5.04 8.98
N ILE A 124 5.76 -5.03 7.68
CA ILE A 124 4.71 -4.88 6.65
C ILE A 124 4.40 -6.25 6.04
N SER A 125 3.42 -6.96 6.57
CA SER A 125 3.09 -8.38 6.27
C SER A 125 4.20 -9.37 6.63
N ASP A 126 5.15 -8.92 7.45
CA ASP A 126 6.30 -9.66 7.93
C ASP A 126 6.47 -9.45 9.44
N PRO A 127 7.16 -10.33 10.18
CA PRO A 127 7.45 -10.15 11.60
C PRO A 127 8.25 -8.87 11.88
N GLY A 128 8.17 -8.38 13.11
CA GLY A 128 8.94 -7.22 13.58
C GLY A 128 8.08 -6.14 14.25
N TYR A 129 6.78 -6.14 14.03
CA TYR A 129 5.87 -5.17 14.64
C TYR A 129 5.91 -5.24 16.18
N VAL A 130 5.86 -6.45 16.77
CA VAL A 130 5.86 -6.63 18.23
C VAL A 130 7.16 -6.12 18.83
N ALA A 131 8.29 -6.43 18.19
CA ALA A 131 9.61 -5.94 18.64
C ALA A 131 9.73 -4.42 18.54
N ALA A 132 9.31 -3.82 17.42
CA ALA A 132 9.33 -2.37 17.22
C ALA A 132 8.42 -1.65 18.24
N ALA A 133 7.22 -2.17 18.46
CA ALA A 133 6.27 -1.62 19.44
C ALA A 133 6.81 -1.75 20.88
N ALA A 134 7.44 -2.87 21.24
CA ALA A 134 8.02 -3.09 22.57
C ALA A 134 9.19 -2.13 22.86
N VAL A 135 10.09 -1.93 21.88
CA VAL A 135 11.22 -0.99 22.01
C VAL A 135 10.71 0.44 22.14
N ALA A 136 9.73 0.83 21.32
CA ALA A 136 9.11 2.16 21.40
C ALA A 136 8.37 2.39 22.73
N ALA A 137 7.65 1.36 23.23
CA ALA A 137 6.98 1.42 24.53
C ALA A 137 7.94 1.55 25.74
N ALA A 138 9.19 1.08 25.56
CA ALA A 138 10.26 1.24 26.55
C ALA A 138 10.99 2.59 26.44
N ASP A 139 10.51 3.51 25.61
CA ASP A 139 11.14 4.83 25.31
C ASP A 139 12.59 4.71 24.80
N LEU A 140 12.86 3.63 24.04
CA LEU A 140 14.16 3.35 23.44
C LEU A 140 14.18 3.76 21.97
N PRO A 141 15.38 4.09 21.42
CA PRO A 141 15.49 4.56 20.05
C PRO A 141 15.12 3.47 19.03
N VAL A 142 14.25 3.83 18.08
CA VAL A 142 13.94 3.05 16.88
C VAL A 142 14.25 3.90 15.66
N THR A 143 14.95 3.34 14.70
CA THR A 143 15.26 4.00 13.42
C THR A 143 15.02 3.05 12.25
N VAL A 144 15.10 3.57 11.03
CA VAL A 144 14.87 2.79 9.82
C VAL A 144 15.99 3.02 8.78
N VAL A 145 16.39 1.94 8.15
CA VAL A 145 17.08 1.95 6.86
C VAL A 145 16.02 1.64 5.80
N PRO A 146 15.47 2.67 5.12
CA PRO A 146 14.41 2.46 4.14
C PRO A 146 14.91 1.60 2.97
N GLY A 147 14.01 0.79 2.43
CA GLY A 147 14.31 -0.09 1.32
C GLY A 147 13.08 -0.34 0.43
N PRO A 148 13.21 -1.22 -0.56
CA PRO A 148 12.13 -1.56 -1.48
C PRO A 148 10.88 -2.05 -0.76
N SER A 149 9.72 -1.80 -1.37
CA SER A 149 8.43 -2.32 -0.95
C SER A 149 7.68 -2.84 -2.18
N ALA A 150 7.31 -4.12 -2.19
CA ALA A 150 6.55 -4.70 -3.29
C ALA A 150 5.20 -4.00 -3.48
N ALA A 151 4.54 -3.60 -2.39
CA ALA A 151 3.27 -2.87 -2.41
C ALA A 151 3.39 -1.53 -3.14
N LEU A 152 4.35 -0.69 -2.74
CA LEU A 152 4.54 0.63 -3.35
C LEU A 152 5.12 0.53 -4.76
N THR A 153 6.00 -0.43 -5.04
CA THR A 153 6.53 -0.69 -6.39
C THR A 153 5.40 -1.09 -7.34
N ALA A 154 4.53 -2.02 -6.93
CA ALA A 154 3.36 -2.42 -7.73
C ALA A 154 2.40 -1.24 -7.95
N LEU A 155 2.14 -0.43 -6.90
CA LEU A 155 1.28 0.74 -7.00
C LEU A 155 1.82 1.75 -8.01
N ALA A 156 3.12 2.06 -7.96
CA ALA A 156 3.76 2.97 -8.90
C ALA A 156 3.67 2.48 -10.36
N LEU A 157 3.75 1.16 -10.56
CA LEU A 157 3.67 0.53 -11.88
C LEU A 157 2.22 0.31 -12.36
N SER A 158 1.22 0.44 -11.50
CA SER A 158 -0.16 0.07 -11.81
C SER A 158 -0.81 0.96 -12.88
N GLY A 159 -0.49 2.25 -12.90
CA GLY A 159 -1.19 3.25 -13.70
C GLY A 159 -2.57 3.60 -13.13
N LEU A 160 -2.86 3.22 -11.90
CA LEU A 160 -4.07 3.58 -11.15
C LEU A 160 -3.80 4.78 -10.22
N PRO A 161 -4.84 5.47 -9.72
CA PRO A 161 -4.67 6.61 -8.82
C PRO A 161 -3.85 6.26 -7.56
N THR A 162 -2.80 7.03 -7.28
CA THR A 162 -1.87 6.79 -6.17
C THR A 162 -2.03 7.76 -5.00
N GLY A 163 -2.83 8.82 -5.16
CA GLY A 163 -2.97 9.88 -4.15
C GLY A 163 -3.56 9.39 -2.81
N ARG A 164 -4.44 8.40 -2.86
CA ARG A 164 -5.02 7.72 -1.68
C ARG A 164 -5.14 6.24 -1.99
N PHE A 165 -4.59 5.40 -1.11
CA PHE A 165 -4.64 3.94 -1.26
C PHE A 165 -4.78 3.24 0.10
N THR A 166 -5.14 1.98 0.07
CA THR A 166 -5.15 1.08 1.22
C THR A 166 -4.25 -0.12 0.96
N PHE A 167 -3.60 -0.60 2.01
CA PHE A 167 -2.87 -1.84 1.98
C PHE A 167 -3.66 -2.91 2.75
N GLU A 168 -4.14 -3.91 2.03
CA GLU A 168 -5.03 -4.95 2.53
C GLU A 168 -4.29 -6.24 2.93
N GLY A 169 -3.00 -6.33 2.57
CA GLY A 169 -2.19 -7.52 2.84
C GLY A 169 -2.74 -8.77 2.15
N PHE A 170 -2.62 -9.91 2.83
CA PHE A 170 -3.18 -11.18 2.34
C PHE A 170 -4.61 -11.38 2.83
N LEU A 171 -5.51 -11.67 1.91
CA LEU A 171 -6.87 -12.09 2.27
C LEU A 171 -6.87 -13.47 2.94
N ALA A 172 -7.77 -13.67 3.90
CA ALA A 172 -8.00 -14.98 4.48
C ALA A 172 -8.20 -16.05 3.39
N ARG A 173 -7.71 -17.27 3.61
CA ARG A 173 -7.72 -18.32 2.57
C ARG A 173 -9.13 -18.69 2.10
N LYS A 174 -10.10 -18.71 3.01
CA LYS A 174 -11.50 -19.10 2.77
C LYS A 174 -12.40 -18.72 3.94
N GLY A 175 -13.70 -18.90 3.77
CA GLY A 175 -14.68 -18.80 4.85
C GLY A 175 -15.27 -17.40 5.01
N SER A 176 -16.07 -17.23 6.05
CA SER A 176 -16.85 -16.00 6.29
C SER A 176 -16.00 -14.76 6.54
N GLU A 177 -14.79 -14.91 7.04
CA GLU A 177 -13.84 -13.82 7.24
C GLU A 177 -13.44 -13.19 5.89
N ARG A 178 -13.05 -14.02 4.91
CA ARG A 178 -12.74 -13.57 3.54
C ARG A 178 -13.92 -12.85 2.92
N SER A 179 -15.10 -13.48 2.96
CA SER A 179 -16.31 -12.89 2.36
C SER A 179 -16.70 -11.58 3.02
N ARG A 180 -16.61 -11.49 4.35
CA ARG A 180 -16.89 -10.24 5.08
C ARG A 180 -15.89 -9.13 4.73
N ARG A 181 -14.59 -9.48 4.63
CA ARG A 181 -13.57 -8.50 4.25
C ARG A 181 -13.84 -7.97 2.85
N LEU A 182 -14.05 -8.83 1.87
CA LEU A 182 -14.37 -8.42 0.50
C LEU A 182 -15.62 -7.54 0.45
N ALA A 183 -16.70 -7.96 1.10
CA ALA A 183 -17.93 -7.17 1.15
C ALA A 183 -17.72 -5.76 1.76
N SER A 184 -16.87 -5.65 2.78
CA SER A 184 -16.54 -4.35 3.39
C SER A 184 -15.73 -3.43 2.48
N LEU A 185 -15.08 -3.97 1.47
CA LEU A 185 -14.24 -3.24 0.50
C LEU A 185 -14.99 -2.93 -0.81
N ALA A 186 -16.23 -3.40 -0.99
CA ALA A 186 -16.97 -3.21 -2.25
C ALA A 186 -17.15 -1.72 -2.63
N GLY A 187 -17.35 -0.86 -1.63
CA GLY A 187 -17.47 0.59 -1.80
C GLY A 187 -16.19 1.39 -1.49
N GLU A 188 -15.03 0.75 -1.36
CA GLU A 188 -13.78 1.47 -1.08
C GLU A 188 -13.38 2.34 -2.28
N GLU A 189 -13.29 3.65 -2.07
CA GLU A 189 -12.99 4.64 -3.12
C GLU A 189 -11.49 4.80 -3.39
N ARG A 190 -10.64 4.35 -2.46
CA ARG A 190 -9.19 4.41 -2.61
C ARG A 190 -8.68 3.21 -3.40
N THR A 191 -7.56 3.36 -4.08
CA THR A 191 -6.85 2.23 -4.70
C THR A 191 -6.45 1.21 -3.63
N MET A 192 -6.74 -0.06 -3.86
CA MET A 192 -6.50 -1.16 -2.91
C MET A 192 -5.31 -2.00 -3.35
N ILE A 193 -4.43 -2.36 -2.41
CA ILE A 193 -3.24 -3.19 -2.65
C ILE A 193 -3.39 -4.50 -1.89
N PHE A 194 -3.29 -5.62 -2.60
CA PHE A 194 -3.36 -6.97 -2.02
C PHE A 194 -2.08 -7.75 -2.33
N TYR A 195 -1.55 -8.45 -1.35
CA TYR A 195 -0.60 -9.52 -1.58
C TYR A 195 -1.33 -10.83 -1.84
N GLU A 196 -0.82 -11.63 -2.76
CA GLU A 196 -1.43 -12.93 -3.04
C GLU A 196 -0.38 -13.97 -3.44
N SER A 197 -0.71 -15.23 -3.20
CA SER A 197 0.10 -16.35 -3.68
C SER A 197 -0.26 -16.73 -5.10
N PRO A 198 0.68 -17.24 -5.91
CA PRO A 198 0.41 -17.62 -7.30
C PRO A 198 -0.69 -18.67 -7.44
N HIS A 199 -0.81 -19.57 -6.45
CA HIS A 199 -1.82 -20.63 -6.47
C HIS A 199 -3.24 -20.15 -6.19
N ARG A 200 -3.39 -18.95 -5.65
CA ARG A 200 -4.69 -18.36 -5.27
C ARG A 200 -5.12 -17.22 -6.17
N THR A 201 -4.21 -16.70 -7.01
CA THR A 201 -4.43 -15.50 -7.83
C THR A 201 -5.70 -15.60 -8.67
N ALA A 202 -5.93 -16.71 -9.39
CA ALA A 202 -7.12 -16.91 -10.22
C ALA A 202 -8.41 -16.86 -9.37
N ALA A 203 -8.46 -17.62 -8.26
CA ALA A 203 -9.62 -17.62 -7.37
C ALA A 203 -9.87 -16.24 -6.73
N THR A 204 -8.79 -15.51 -6.40
CA THR A 204 -8.90 -14.17 -5.82
C THR A 204 -9.43 -13.16 -6.83
N LEU A 205 -8.98 -13.21 -8.08
CA LEU A 205 -9.50 -12.34 -9.14
C LEU A 205 -10.97 -12.66 -9.46
N ALA A 206 -11.38 -13.93 -9.46
CA ALA A 206 -12.78 -14.31 -9.61
C ALA A 206 -13.66 -13.75 -8.47
N ASP A 207 -13.19 -13.81 -7.23
CA ASP A 207 -13.88 -13.18 -6.09
C ASP A 207 -13.96 -11.65 -6.26
N PHE A 208 -12.92 -11.02 -6.79
CA PHE A 208 -12.90 -9.57 -7.05
C PHE A 208 -13.90 -9.19 -8.14
N VAL A 209 -14.00 -9.96 -9.23
CA VAL A 209 -15.04 -9.77 -10.25
C VAL A 209 -16.43 -9.79 -9.64
N GLN A 210 -16.71 -10.75 -8.76
CA GLN A 210 -18.02 -10.88 -8.11
C GLN A 210 -18.30 -9.74 -7.13
N THR A 211 -17.27 -9.24 -6.43
CA THR A 211 -17.46 -8.25 -5.35
C THR A 211 -17.34 -6.82 -5.84
N PHE A 212 -16.39 -6.53 -6.72
CA PHE A 212 -16.05 -5.17 -7.14
C PHE A 212 -16.59 -4.83 -8.54
N GLY A 213 -17.06 -5.84 -9.28
CA GLY A 213 -17.54 -5.70 -10.65
C GLY A 213 -16.52 -6.06 -11.71
N ALA A 214 -17.00 -6.59 -12.84
CA ALA A 214 -16.21 -7.10 -13.95
C ALA A 214 -15.34 -6.01 -14.61
N ASP A 215 -15.90 -4.81 -14.76
CA ASP A 215 -15.30 -3.67 -15.46
C ASP A 215 -14.33 -2.87 -14.58
N ARG A 216 -14.25 -3.16 -13.27
CA ARG A 216 -13.33 -2.49 -12.36
C ARG A 216 -11.89 -2.70 -12.83
N ARG A 217 -11.13 -1.63 -12.94
CA ARG A 217 -9.73 -1.71 -13.38
C ARG A 217 -8.84 -2.31 -12.30
N GLY A 218 -7.85 -3.06 -12.73
CA GLY A 218 -6.88 -3.68 -11.83
C GLY A 218 -5.54 -3.90 -12.51
N THR A 219 -4.59 -4.36 -11.71
CA THR A 219 -3.25 -4.73 -12.16
C THR A 219 -2.76 -5.93 -11.38
N VAL A 220 -2.16 -6.88 -12.05
CA VAL A 220 -1.41 -7.97 -11.44
C VAL A 220 0.06 -7.78 -11.74
N SER A 221 0.86 -7.56 -10.71
CA SER A 221 2.32 -7.50 -10.78
C SER A 221 2.91 -8.78 -10.25
N ARG A 222 3.86 -9.38 -10.97
CA ARG A 222 4.56 -10.58 -10.52
C ARG A 222 6.06 -10.43 -10.64
N GLU A 223 6.80 -11.08 -9.73
CA GLU A 223 8.26 -11.16 -9.74
C GLU A 223 8.93 -9.78 -9.90
N LEU A 224 8.40 -8.76 -9.21
CA LEU A 224 8.90 -7.40 -9.26
C LEU A 224 10.42 -7.35 -8.98
N THR A 225 11.14 -6.57 -9.77
CA THR A 225 12.60 -6.39 -9.78
C THR A 225 13.42 -7.62 -10.20
N LYS A 226 12.76 -8.76 -10.49
CA LYS A 226 13.42 -10.01 -10.90
C LYS A 226 13.45 -10.17 -12.42
N LEU A 227 14.19 -11.18 -12.89
CA LEU A 227 14.34 -11.47 -14.33
C LEU A 227 13.01 -11.68 -15.08
N HIS A 228 11.98 -12.15 -14.40
CA HIS A 228 10.67 -12.44 -14.97
C HIS A 228 9.61 -11.48 -14.47
N GLU A 229 9.99 -10.22 -14.22
CA GLU A 229 9.05 -9.17 -13.86
C GLU A 229 7.99 -9.01 -14.95
N GLU A 230 6.73 -9.00 -14.54
CA GLU A 230 5.60 -8.75 -15.43
C GLU A 230 4.55 -7.92 -14.69
N VAL A 231 3.97 -6.96 -15.42
CA VAL A 231 2.87 -6.13 -14.94
C VAL A 231 1.75 -6.19 -15.97
N ARG A 232 0.64 -6.83 -15.60
CA ARG A 232 -0.53 -6.97 -16.45
C ARG A 232 -1.65 -6.07 -15.94
N ARG A 233 -2.16 -5.22 -16.82
CA ARG A 233 -3.23 -4.26 -16.55
C ARG A 233 -4.46 -4.60 -17.35
N GLY A 234 -5.65 -4.35 -16.80
CA GLY A 234 -6.92 -4.58 -17.49
C GLY A 234 -8.10 -4.41 -16.54
N THR A 235 -9.26 -4.82 -17.00
CA THR A 235 -10.43 -5.01 -16.14
C THR A 235 -10.25 -6.27 -15.28
N LEU A 236 -10.97 -6.35 -14.17
CA LEU A 236 -10.93 -7.57 -13.32
C LEU A 236 -11.38 -8.82 -14.08
N ALA A 237 -12.31 -8.68 -15.04
CA ALA A 237 -12.73 -9.77 -15.91
C ALA A 237 -11.57 -10.29 -16.78
N GLU A 238 -10.88 -9.39 -17.50
CA GLU A 238 -9.73 -9.74 -18.34
C GLU A 238 -8.58 -10.37 -17.54
N LEU A 239 -8.31 -9.83 -16.35
CA LEU A 239 -7.29 -10.36 -15.45
C LEU A 239 -7.67 -11.73 -14.90
N SER A 240 -8.96 -11.98 -14.62
CA SER A 240 -9.46 -13.27 -14.15
C SER A 240 -9.36 -14.33 -15.24
N GLU A 241 -9.78 -14.03 -16.47
CA GLU A 241 -9.65 -14.92 -17.62
C GLU A 241 -8.18 -15.29 -17.90
N TRP A 242 -7.30 -14.30 -17.88
CA TRP A 242 -5.86 -14.54 -18.02
C TRP A 242 -5.33 -15.46 -16.93
N ALA A 243 -5.71 -15.21 -15.66
CA ALA A 243 -5.21 -15.99 -14.54
C ALA A 243 -5.71 -17.45 -14.52
N GLU A 244 -6.85 -17.72 -15.13
CA GLU A 244 -7.37 -19.07 -15.33
C GLU A 244 -6.64 -19.81 -16.47
N ALA A 245 -6.29 -19.09 -17.54
CA ALA A 245 -5.64 -19.65 -18.71
C ALA A 245 -4.15 -19.96 -18.50
N GLU A 246 -3.47 -19.23 -17.60
CA GLU A 246 -2.03 -19.33 -17.42
C GLU A 246 -1.63 -19.94 -16.07
N ARG A 247 -0.48 -20.63 -16.05
CA ARG A 247 0.15 -21.10 -14.82
C ARG A 247 0.93 -19.98 -14.17
N ILE A 248 0.31 -19.24 -13.26
CA ILE A 248 0.94 -18.16 -12.52
C ILE A 248 2.00 -18.70 -11.56
N ARG A 249 3.16 -18.03 -11.47
CA ARG A 249 4.28 -18.38 -10.58
C ARG A 249 4.88 -17.10 -10.00
N GLY A 250 5.61 -17.27 -8.89
CA GLY A 250 6.35 -16.20 -8.23
C GLY A 250 5.53 -15.44 -7.20
N GLU A 251 5.99 -14.28 -6.83
CA GLU A 251 5.35 -13.39 -5.86
C GLU A 251 4.40 -12.43 -6.58
N ILE A 252 3.20 -12.27 -6.04
CA ILE A 252 2.10 -11.57 -6.70
C ILE A 252 1.63 -10.39 -5.84
N VAL A 253 1.48 -9.25 -6.49
CA VAL A 253 0.76 -8.09 -5.93
C VAL A 253 -0.38 -7.74 -6.87
N ILE A 254 -1.59 -7.63 -6.32
CA ILE A 254 -2.78 -7.22 -7.07
C ILE A 254 -3.16 -5.82 -6.61
N ILE A 255 -3.33 -4.89 -7.56
CA ILE A 255 -3.85 -3.56 -7.32
C ILE A 255 -5.24 -3.47 -7.94
N VAL A 256 -6.20 -2.96 -7.18
CA VAL A 256 -7.57 -2.74 -7.65
C VAL A 256 -7.92 -1.26 -7.52
N GLU A 257 -8.47 -0.68 -8.57
CA GLU A 257 -8.96 0.69 -8.56
C GLU A 257 -10.07 0.85 -7.52
N GLY A 258 -10.14 2.00 -6.86
CA GLY A 258 -11.23 2.34 -5.95
C GLY A 258 -12.60 2.35 -6.63
N ALA A 259 -13.66 2.24 -5.85
CA ALA A 259 -15.01 2.46 -6.34
C ALA A 259 -15.11 3.88 -6.92
N GLN A 260 -15.73 4.02 -8.07
CA GLN A 260 -16.11 5.34 -8.52
C GLN A 260 -17.16 5.87 -7.52
N ALA A 261 -16.94 7.08 -7.02
CA ALA A 261 -18.01 7.75 -6.30
C ALA A 261 -19.28 7.72 -7.18
N PRO A 262 -20.46 7.44 -6.62
CA PRO A 262 -21.67 7.56 -7.40
C PRO A 262 -21.63 8.91 -8.10
N GLU A 263 -21.79 8.91 -9.43
CA GLU A 263 -21.86 10.16 -10.18
C GLU A 263 -22.89 11.02 -9.47
N THR A 264 -22.44 12.17 -8.97
CA THR A 264 -23.40 13.14 -8.43
C THR A 264 -24.28 13.50 -9.61
N PRO A 265 -25.58 13.15 -9.59
CA PRO A 265 -26.46 13.40 -10.73
C PRO A 265 -26.29 14.87 -11.12
N GLU A 266 -26.24 15.18 -12.41
CA GLU A 266 -26.18 16.57 -12.85
C GLU A 266 -27.35 17.35 -12.20
N ALA A 267 -27.11 18.60 -11.86
CA ALA A 267 -28.10 19.40 -11.13
C ALA A 267 -29.51 19.38 -11.83
N GLN A 268 -29.48 19.23 -13.15
CA GLN A 268 -30.75 19.10 -13.96
C GLN A 268 -31.45 17.75 -13.70
N ASP A 269 -30.71 16.63 -13.62
CA ASP A 269 -31.27 15.30 -13.35
C ASP A 269 -31.86 15.23 -11.94
N VAL A 270 -31.20 15.85 -10.96
CA VAL A 270 -31.69 15.89 -9.58
C VAL A 270 -32.97 16.70 -9.46
N VAL A 271 -33.06 17.81 -10.19
CA VAL A 271 -34.29 18.61 -10.28
C VAL A 271 -35.42 17.81 -10.97
N GLN A 272 -35.11 17.07 -12.04
CA GLN A 272 -36.08 16.22 -12.72
C GLN A 272 -36.64 15.13 -11.80
N LEU A 273 -35.79 14.48 -10.99
CA LEU A 273 -36.25 13.51 -9.97
C LEU A 273 -37.27 14.12 -8.99
N VAL A 274 -37.05 15.38 -8.58
CA VAL A 274 -38.01 16.10 -7.72
C VAL A 274 -39.31 16.35 -8.46
N LEU A 275 -39.24 16.77 -9.73
CA LEU A 275 -40.46 17.06 -10.55
C LEU A 275 -41.27 15.80 -10.79
N ASP A 276 -40.62 14.67 -11.06
CA ASP A 276 -41.29 13.37 -11.28
C ASP A 276 -42.08 12.92 -10.03
N ARG A 277 -41.47 13.07 -8.84
CA ARG A 277 -42.17 12.78 -7.56
C ARG A 277 -43.35 13.71 -7.31
N VAL A 278 -43.21 14.99 -7.66
CA VAL A 278 -44.29 15.95 -7.56
C VAL A 278 -45.41 15.59 -8.54
N ALA A 279 -45.09 15.16 -9.77
CA ALA A 279 -46.05 14.68 -10.74
C ALA A 279 -46.80 13.41 -10.26
N ALA A 280 -46.09 12.57 -9.46
CA ALA A 280 -46.69 11.40 -8.80
C ALA A 280 -47.53 11.74 -7.56
N GLY A 281 -47.72 13.04 -7.23
CA GLY A 281 -48.59 13.51 -6.16
C GLY A 281 -47.90 13.87 -4.85
N GLU A 282 -46.58 13.81 -4.77
CA GLU A 282 -45.84 14.24 -3.57
C GLU A 282 -45.86 15.78 -3.46
N ARG A 283 -45.88 16.28 -2.21
CA ARG A 283 -45.67 17.73 -1.97
C ARG A 283 -44.23 18.12 -2.28
N LEU A 284 -44.00 19.20 -3.02
CA LEU A 284 -42.67 19.69 -3.44
C LEU A 284 -41.62 19.67 -2.29
N LYS A 285 -42.02 20.16 -1.10
CA LYS A 285 -41.12 20.19 0.06
C LYS A 285 -40.72 18.78 0.55
N ALA A 286 -41.59 17.79 0.42
CA ALA A 286 -41.36 16.40 0.77
C ALA A 286 -40.48 15.72 -0.29
N ALA A 287 -40.80 15.90 -1.57
CA ALA A 287 -40.03 15.41 -2.69
C ALA A 287 -38.56 15.93 -2.64
N CYS A 288 -38.35 17.25 -2.41
CA CYS A 288 -37.01 17.81 -2.24
C CYS A 288 -36.26 17.22 -1.04
N ALA A 289 -36.94 16.93 0.08
CA ALA A 289 -36.31 16.33 1.23
C ALA A 289 -35.85 14.87 0.98
N ALA A 290 -36.70 14.11 0.26
CA ALA A 290 -36.40 12.72 -0.11
C ALA A 290 -35.20 12.65 -1.09
N VAL A 291 -35.28 13.43 -2.18
CA VAL A 291 -34.22 13.47 -3.20
C VAL A 291 -32.91 14.02 -2.61
N ALA A 292 -32.95 15.03 -1.73
CA ALA A 292 -31.76 15.53 -1.04
C ALA A 292 -31.10 14.46 -0.17
N ALA A 293 -31.88 13.61 0.50
CA ALA A 293 -31.37 12.51 1.31
C ALA A 293 -30.74 11.40 0.46
N GLU A 294 -31.26 11.15 -0.75
CA GLU A 294 -30.79 10.14 -1.68
C GLU A 294 -29.52 10.58 -2.45
N THR A 295 -29.45 11.87 -2.82
CA THR A 295 -28.40 12.41 -3.71
C THR A 295 -27.30 13.19 -2.97
N GLY A 296 -27.48 13.46 -1.67
CA GLY A 296 -26.58 14.32 -0.90
C GLY A 296 -26.62 15.81 -1.25
N THR A 297 -27.56 16.23 -2.14
CA THR A 297 -27.72 17.62 -2.58
C THR A 297 -28.38 18.47 -1.51
N SER A 298 -28.10 19.79 -1.50
CA SER A 298 -28.76 20.72 -0.58
C SER A 298 -30.26 20.81 -0.84
N LYS A 299 -31.04 20.47 0.17
CA LYS A 299 -32.50 20.58 0.10
C LYS A 299 -32.99 21.96 -0.30
N ARG A 300 -32.30 23.02 0.12
CA ARG A 300 -32.60 24.40 -0.19
C ARG A 300 -32.39 24.70 -1.68
N GLU A 301 -31.25 24.30 -2.21
CA GLU A 301 -30.89 24.49 -3.61
C GLU A 301 -31.86 23.72 -4.54
N LEU A 302 -32.19 22.48 -4.18
CA LEU A 302 -33.19 21.68 -4.89
C LEU A 302 -34.55 22.33 -4.89
N TYR A 303 -34.95 22.91 -3.79
CA TYR A 303 -36.27 23.57 -3.70
C TYR A 303 -36.33 24.84 -4.57
N GLU A 304 -35.26 25.65 -4.55
CA GLU A 304 -35.15 26.86 -5.38
C GLU A 304 -35.11 26.50 -6.88
N ALA A 305 -34.31 25.49 -7.27
CA ALA A 305 -34.21 25.03 -8.64
C ALA A 305 -35.55 24.41 -9.17
N ALA A 306 -36.18 23.57 -8.35
CA ALA A 306 -37.46 22.96 -8.74
C ALA A 306 -38.61 23.98 -8.84
N LEU A 307 -38.58 25.07 -8.06
CA LEU A 307 -39.51 26.17 -8.22
C LEU A 307 -39.28 26.93 -9.54
N ALA A 308 -38.02 27.21 -9.89
CA ALA A 308 -37.67 27.87 -11.13
C ALA A 308 -38.15 27.04 -12.34
N ALA A 309 -37.83 25.73 -12.36
CA ALA A 309 -38.25 24.82 -13.45
C ALA A 309 -39.75 24.63 -13.62
N ARG A 310 -40.57 24.93 -12.60
CA ARG A 310 -42.03 24.90 -12.68
C ARG A 310 -42.65 26.20 -13.15
N SER A 311 -41.86 27.26 -13.24
CA SER A 311 -42.33 28.59 -13.64
C SER A 311 -42.06 28.87 -15.12
N GLU A 312 -41.30 28.00 -15.79
CA GLU A 312 -41.10 27.94 -17.23
C GLU A 312 -42.17 27.03 -17.88
#